data_729d9a7a70c5d2c0ab6a47e2f290da01
#
_entry.id   729d9a7a70c5d2c0ab6a47e2f290da01
#
_cell.length_a   1.000
_cell.length_b   1.000
_cell.length_c   1.000
_cell.angle_alpha   90.00
_cell.angle_beta   90.00
_cell.angle_gamma   90.00
#
_symmetry.space_group_name_H-M   'P 1'
#
loop_
_entity.id
_entity.type
_entity.pdbx_description
1 polymer ?
#
loop_
_entity_poly.entity_id
_entity_poly.type
_entity_poly.pdbx_seq_one_letter_code
_entity_poly.pdbx_strand_id
1 'polypeptide(L)' 'MYKRIRDLREDHDIKQQDIADYLQCTQVCYSHYETGKRDIPTDVLIKLANYYNVSIDYLLGRTDNPETN' A
#
# COMPACT_ATOMS: atom_id res chain seq x y z
N MET A 1 8.36 -8.04 -1.57
CA MET A 1 8.14 -6.80 -0.80
C MET A 1 8.02 -5.63 -1.76
N TYR A 2 7.00 -4.82 -1.58
CA TYR A 2 6.76 -3.67 -2.45
C TYR A 2 7.12 -2.39 -1.70
N LYS A 3 8.35 -1.95 -1.87
CA LYS A 3 8.91 -0.80 -1.15
C LYS A 3 8.07 0.48 -1.33
N ARG A 4 7.45 0.66 -2.49
CA ARG A 4 6.71 1.88 -2.78
C ARG A 4 5.49 2.07 -1.87
N ILE A 5 4.91 0.99 -1.37
CA ILE A 5 3.77 1.06 -0.44
C ILE A 5 4.20 1.79 0.84
N ARG A 6 5.35 1.43 1.38
CA ARG A 6 5.89 2.11 2.55
C ARG A 6 6.28 3.55 2.22
N ASP A 7 6.92 3.76 1.07
CA ASP A 7 7.34 5.10 0.66
C ASP A 7 6.14 6.03 0.54
N LEU A 8 5.04 5.58 -0.07
CA LEU A 8 3.84 6.38 -0.19
C LEU A 8 3.25 6.72 1.17
N ARG A 9 3.22 5.74 2.08
CA ARG A 9 2.70 5.98 3.42
C ARG A 9 3.52 7.04 4.14
N GLU A 10 4.84 6.92 4.09
CA GLU A 10 5.72 7.87 4.75
C GLU A 10 5.64 9.25 4.11
N ASP A 11 5.56 9.33 2.79
CA ASP A 11 5.44 10.59 2.06
C ASP A 11 4.16 11.34 2.44
N HIS A 12 3.10 10.62 2.79
CA HIS A 12 1.83 11.23 3.18
C HIS A 12 1.71 11.40 4.70
N ASP A 13 2.76 11.11 5.46
CA ASP A 13 2.77 11.19 6.93
C ASP A 13 1.65 10.38 7.57
N ILE A 14 1.38 9.18 7.04
CA ILE A 14 0.33 8.32 7.53
C ILE A 14 0.94 7.22 8.40
N LYS A 15 0.34 6.99 9.57
CA LYS A 15 0.78 5.93 10.45
C LYS A 15 0.29 4.58 9.95
N GLN A 16 1.02 3.50 10.28
CA GLN A 16 0.59 2.15 9.92
C GLN A 16 -0.81 1.83 10.44
N GLN A 17 -1.13 2.30 11.66
CA GLN A 17 -2.44 2.05 12.23
C GLN A 17 -3.56 2.69 11.40
N ASP A 18 -3.33 3.89 10.87
CA ASP A 18 -4.34 4.58 10.06
C ASP A 18 -4.65 3.81 8.77
N ILE A 19 -3.61 3.31 8.11
CA ILE A 19 -3.80 2.50 6.90
C ILE A 19 -4.46 1.16 7.26
N ALA A 20 -4.04 0.55 8.36
CA ALA A 20 -4.64 -0.71 8.81
C ALA A 20 -6.14 -0.53 9.06
N ASP A 21 -6.52 0.57 9.68
CA ASP A 21 -7.95 0.87 9.93
C ASP A 21 -8.71 1.00 8.62
N TYR A 22 -8.12 1.70 7.64
CA TYR A 22 -8.74 1.82 6.33
C TYR A 22 -8.94 0.45 5.66
N LEU A 23 -7.95 -0.43 5.80
CA LEU A 23 -7.99 -1.77 5.20
C LEU A 23 -8.81 -2.76 6.05
N GLN A 24 -9.27 -2.34 7.22
CA GLN A 24 -10.01 -3.19 8.15
C GLN A 24 -9.19 -4.40 8.60
N CYS A 25 -7.92 -4.16 8.91
CA CYS A 25 -7.04 -5.20 9.44
C CYS A 25 -6.26 -4.63 10.61
N THR A 26 -5.48 -5.49 11.30
CA THR A 26 -4.68 -5.03 12.43
C THR A 26 -3.42 -4.33 11.94
N GLN A 27 -2.84 -3.50 12.80
CA GLN A 27 -1.57 -2.85 12.49
C GLN A 27 -0.47 -3.88 12.23
N VAL A 28 -0.47 -4.98 12.96
CA VAL A 28 0.52 -6.04 12.76
C VAL A 28 0.34 -6.69 11.39
N CYS A 29 -0.90 -6.94 10.99
CA CYS A 29 -1.19 -7.51 9.67
C CYS A 29 -0.67 -6.60 8.56
N TYR A 30 -0.97 -5.30 8.66
CA TYR A 30 -0.50 -4.34 7.66
C TYR A 30 1.02 -4.27 7.65
N SER A 31 1.65 -4.28 8.84
CA SER A 31 3.10 -4.26 8.95
C SER A 31 3.73 -5.43 8.19
N HIS A 32 3.11 -6.60 8.24
CA HIS A 32 3.59 -7.77 7.50
C HIS A 32 3.51 -7.57 6.00
N TYR A 33 2.54 -6.81 5.53
CA TYR A 33 2.47 -6.45 4.09
C TYR A 33 3.66 -5.56 3.70
N GLU A 34 4.00 -4.58 4.54
CA GLU A 34 5.11 -3.67 4.22
C GLU A 34 6.46 -4.40 4.25
N THR A 35 6.64 -5.31 5.19
CA THR A 35 7.93 -5.99 5.37
C THR A 35 8.10 -7.23 4.48
N GLY A 36 7.05 -7.64 3.80
CA GLY A 36 7.10 -8.81 2.93
C GLY A 36 6.92 -10.13 3.64
N LYS A 37 6.58 -10.12 4.93
CA LYS A 37 6.30 -11.36 5.67
C LYS A 37 5.01 -12.04 5.20
N ARG A 38 4.12 -11.28 4.59
CA ARG A 38 2.85 -11.78 4.08
C ARG A 38 2.60 -11.16 2.71
N ASP A 39 2.17 -11.98 1.77
CA ASP A 39 1.77 -11.49 0.44
C ASP A 39 0.53 -10.61 0.57
N ILE A 40 0.47 -9.58 -0.26
CA ILE A 40 -0.65 -8.65 -0.26
C ILE A 40 -1.75 -9.19 -1.17
N PRO A 41 -2.95 -9.44 -0.64
CA PRO A 41 -4.06 -9.87 -1.50
C PRO A 41 -4.41 -8.81 -2.54
N THR A 42 -4.94 -9.26 -3.68
CA THR A 42 -5.27 -8.36 -4.78
C THR A 42 -6.25 -7.26 -4.35
N ASP A 43 -7.25 -7.61 -3.53
CA ASP A 43 -8.23 -6.62 -3.07
C ASP A 43 -7.57 -5.54 -2.20
N VAL A 44 -6.57 -5.91 -1.42
CA VAL A 44 -5.82 -4.94 -0.61
C VAL A 44 -5.01 -4.01 -1.51
N LEU A 45 -4.38 -4.56 -2.57
CA LEU A 45 -3.66 -3.75 -3.55
C LEU A 45 -4.58 -2.73 -4.20
N ILE A 46 -5.80 -3.14 -4.57
CA ILE A 46 -6.77 -2.24 -5.18
C ILE A 46 -7.16 -1.13 -4.19
N LYS A 47 -7.40 -1.49 -2.93
CA LYS A 47 -7.74 -0.50 -1.91
C LYS A 47 -6.62 0.51 -1.69
N LEU A 48 -5.37 0.04 -1.66
CA LEU A 48 -4.22 0.94 -1.48
C LEU A 48 -4.07 1.86 -2.69
N ALA A 49 -4.22 1.34 -3.91
CA ALA A 49 -4.14 2.15 -5.11
C ALA A 49 -5.21 3.26 -5.08
N ASN A 50 -6.43 2.92 -4.68
CA ASN A 50 -7.50 3.89 -4.57
C ASN A 50 -7.22 4.92 -3.46
N TYR A 51 -6.68 4.47 -2.35
CA TYR A 51 -6.39 5.35 -1.21
C TYR A 51 -5.38 6.44 -1.60
N TYR A 52 -4.32 6.03 -2.31
CA TYR A 52 -3.27 6.96 -2.73
C TYR A 52 -3.55 7.59 -4.09
N ASN A 53 -4.63 7.16 -4.76
CA ASN A 53 -4.98 7.65 -6.10
C ASN A 53 -3.85 7.43 -7.10
N VAL A 54 -3.32 6.22 -7.11
CA VAL A 54 -2.25 5.81 -8.03
C VAL A 54 -2.64 4.50 -8.69
N SER A 55 -1.93 4.11 -9.75
CA SER A 55 -2.18 2.82 -10.40
C SER A 55 -1.59 1.68 -9.59
N ILE A 56 -2.12 0.47 -9.80
CA ILE A 56 -1.55 -0.72 -9.17
C ILE A 56 -0.14 -0.96 -9.69
N ASP A 57 0.10 -0.71 -10.98
CA ASP A 57 1.45 -0.85 -11.54
C ASP A 57 2.45 0.05 -10.82
N TYR A 58 2.04 1.27 -10.47
CA TYR A 58 2.90 2.17 -9.70
C TYR A 58 3.19 1.60 -8.30
N LEU A 59 2.17 1.06 -7.64
CA LEU A 59 2.35 0.44 -6.31
C LEU A 59 3.35 -0.71 -6.36
N LEU A 60 3.31 -1.50 -7.43
CA LEU A 60 4.18 -2.66 -7.58
C LEU A 60 5.57 -2.31 -8.09
N GLY A 61 5.81 -1.04 -8.41
CA GLY A 61 7.09 -0.60 -8.92
C GLY A 61 7.33 -0.93 -10.39
N ARG A 62 6.28 -1.24 -11.14
CA ARG A 62 6.39 -1.59 -12.56
C ARG A 62 6.47 -0.37 -13.46
N THR A 63 6.07 0.78 -12.95
CA THR A 63 6.14 2.06 -13.66
C THR A 63 6.43 3.16 -12.67
N ASP A 64 7.06 4.24 -13.14
CA ASP A 64 7.28 5.44 -12.33
C ASP A 64 6.16 6.47 -12.50
N ASN A 65 5.16 6.16 -13.33
CA ASN A 65 4.03 7.03 -13.57
C ASN A 65 2.87 6.64 -12.66
N PRO A 66 2.47 7.52 -11.70
CA PRO A 66 1.39 7.17 -10.77
C PRO A 66 -0.01 7.26 -11.34
N GLU A 67 -0.17 7.76 -12.55
CA GLU A 67 -1.49 7.97 -13.14
C GLU A 67 -2.26 6.66 -13.25
N THR A 68 -3.57 6.76 -12.98
CA THR A 68 -4.43 5.58 -12.87
C THR A 68 -5.10 5.19 -14.17
N ASN A 69 -5.09 6.01 -15.17
CA ASN A 69 -5.94 5.80 -16.34
C ASN A 69 -5.87 4.46 -17.00
#